data_968fa832bff2333fc20fc07ad2922ef6
#
_entry.id   968fa832bff2333fc20fc07ad2922ef6
#
_cell.length_a   1.000
_cell.length_b   1.000
_cell.length_c   1.000
_cell.angle_alpha   90.00
_cell.angle_beta   90.00
_cell.angle_gamma   90.00
#
_symmetry.space_group_name_H-M   'P 1'
#
loop_
_entity.id
_entity.type
_entity.pdbx_description
1 polymer ?
#
loop_
_entity_poly.entity_id
_entity_poly.type
_entity_poly.pdbx_seq_one_letter_code
_entity_poly.pdbx_strand_id
1 'polypeptide(L)'
;METSGGYAPGGKDTGLVKPKGSSSIRAHEGLDTVPMRGRKPEWLKVRSPGGSEYLRLKGLMRSRALHTVCEEAGCPNIGECWEAGTATFMILGDVCTRACKYCAVAHGLPTELDLEEPARVADTVRAMALEHVVITSVNRDELADGGAGIYAETISRIHKAVPGCSVEVLIPDLKGDESALRVVMEARPAILGHNLETVERLHPDVRPGGRYWRSISFLGAAKRIDASLLTKTGIILGMGEEAGEIRQAMSDLREAAVDILTLGQYLRPSMQHIPVARWVTPAEFAEWKRVGEEHFGFGHVEAGPLVRSSYHAKEQARAVEAGEPGSIQRVLEGDIPAPAEVLPGFDLVQLEIGRPGRLNPGAVRRAPHNLRLPRPDEPG
;
A
#
# COMPACT_ATOMS: atom_id res chain seq x y z
N MET A 1 -12.75 -42.75 -34.84
CA MET A 1 -12.65 -41.47 -35.54
C MET A 1 -12.92 -40.40 -34.47
N GLU A 2 -11.85 -39.95 -33.86
CA GLU A 2 -11.86 -38.96 -32.80
C GLU A 2 -11.74 -37.56 -33.42
N THR A 3 -12.60 -36.65 -33.04
CA THR A 3 -12.45 -35.24 -33.36
C THR A 3 -12.16 -34.48 -32.10
N SER A 4 -10.91 -34.10 -31.93
CA SER A 4 -10.41 -33.19 -30.90
C SER A 4 -10.96 -31.79 -31.14
N GLY A 5 -11.85 -31.33 -30.26
CA GLY A 5 -12.28 -29.94 -30.18
C GLY A 5 -11.30 -29.12 -29.38
N GLY A 6 -10.47 -28.30 -30.04
CA GLY A 6 -9.60 -27.33 -29.41
C GLY A 6 -10.43 -26.19 -28.81
N TYR A 7 -10.25 -25.97 -27.52
CA TYR A 7 -10.80 -24.81 -26.81
C TYR A 7 -9.95 -23.55 -27.12
N ALA A 8 -10.47 -22.67 -27.96
CA ALA A 8 -9.91 -21.33 -28.15
C ALA A 8 -10.45 -20.42 -27.05
N PRO A 9 -9.63 -19.68 -26.31
CA PRO A 9 -10.13 -18.69 -25.37
C PRO A 9 -10.69 -17.51 -26.16
N GLY A 10 -12.02 -17.42 -26.19
CA GLY A 10 -12.73 -16.28 -26.73
C GLY A 10 -12.45 -15.04 -25.88
N GLY A 11 -11.62 -14.13 -26.38
CA GLY A 11 -11.40 -12.82 -25.80
C GLY A 11 -12.70 -12.03 -25.82
N LYS A 12 -13.39 -11.97 -24.68
CA LYS A 12 -14.46 -10.99 -24.47
C LYS A 12 -13.79 -9.62 -24.37
N ASP A 13 -14.20 -8.69 -25.24
CA ASP A 13 -13.82 -7.29 -25.16
C ASP A 13 -14.46 -6.72 -23.88
N THR A 14 -13.69 -6.68 -22.79
CA THR A 14 -14.18 -6.39 -21.45
C THR A 14 -14.39 -4.90 -21.18
N GLY A 15 -14.33 -4.04 -22.21
CA GLY A 15 -14.48 -2.60 -22.03
C GLY A 15 -13.36 -1.95 -21.20
N LEU A 16 -12.25 -2.67 -21.00
CA LEU A 16 -11.09 -2.17 -20.27
C LEU A 16 -10.50 -0.95 -20.97
N VAL A 17 -10.67 0.20 -20.36
CA VAL A 17 -10.06 1.45 -20.86
C VAL A 17 -8.57 1.40 -20.56
N LYS A 18 -7.76 1.02 -21.54
CA LYS A 18 -6.31 1.27 -21.46
C LYS A 18 -6.09 2.76 -21.35
N PRO A 19 -5.24 3.26 -20.43
CA PRO A 19 -4.99 4.69 -20.30
C PRO A 19 -4.54 5.27 -21.63
N LYS A 20 -5.30 6.21 -22.17
CA LYS A 20 -4.94 6.94 -23.38
C LYS A 20 -3.80 7.88 -23.06
N GLY A 21 -2.66 7.68 -23.72
CA GLY A 21 -1.55 8.62 -23.89
C GLY A 21 -1.02 9.29 -22.62
N SER A 22 0.29 9.37 -22.53
CA SER A 22 1.02 10.18 -21.53
C SER A 22 0.53 11.64 -21.57
N SER A 23 -0.49 11.98 -20.78
CA SER A 23 -0.67 13.37 -20.41
C SER A 23 0.48 13.71 -19.44
N SER A 24 1.26 14.73 -19.78
CA SER A 24 2.21 15.31 -18.84
C SER A 24 1.45 15.64 -17.55
N ILE A 25 1.85 15.02 -16.45
CA ILE A 25 1.26 15.34 -15.15
C ILE A 25 1.81 16.72 -14.80
N ARG A 26 0.94 17.69 -14.47
CA ARG A 26 1.33 19.07 -14.15
C ARG A 26 2.44 19.15 -13.11
N ALA A 27 2.39 18.26 -12.12
CA ALA A 27 3.42 18.15 -11.08
C ALA A 27 4.82 17.72 -11.59
N HIS A 28 4.91 17.27 -12.85
CA HIS A 28 6.19 16.84 -13.47
C HIS A 28 6.60 17.78 -14.61
N GLU A 29 5.87 18.86 -14.87
CA GLU A 29 6.28 19.87 -15.83
C GLU A 29 7.55 20.56 -15.33
N GLY A 30 8.61 20.51 -16.13
CA GLY A 30 9.91 21.10 -15.79
C GLY A 30 10.86 20.23 -14.94
N LEU A 31 10.48 19.01 -14.58
CA LEU A 31 11.37 18.06 -13.92
C LEU A 31 12.17 17.23 -14.94
N ASP A 32 13.47 17.12 -14.73
CA ASP A 32 14.30 16.11 -15.40
C ASP A 32 13.87 14.72 -14.90
N THR A 33 13.39 13.88 -15.82
CA THR A 33 12.90 12.54 -15.45
C THR A 33 13.86 11.47 -15.93
N VAL A 34 13.90 10.35 -15.20
CA VAL A 34 14.72 9.21 -15.57
C VAL A 34 14.14 8.54 -16.82
N PRO A 35 14.93 8.33 -17.90
CA PRO A 35 14.46 7.62 -19.08
C PRO A 35 14.00 6.20 -18.75
N MET A 36 12.84 5.80 -19.21
CA MET A 36 12.30 4.46 -18.92
C MET A 36 13.19 3.33 -19.44
N ARG A 37 13.89 3.56 -20.57
CA ARG A 37 14.84 2.60 -21.16
C ARG A 37 16.26 2.76 -20.63
N GLY A 38 16.48 3.65 -19.66
CA GLY A 38 17.75 3.79 -18.96
C GLY A 38 18.09 2.55 -18.14
N ARG A 39 19.38 2.34 -17.91
CA ARG A 39 19.85 1.27 -17.03
C ARG A 39 19.42 1.58 -15.59
N LYS A 40 18.64 0.68 -14.97
CA LYS A 40 18.32 0.79 -13.55
C LYS A 40 19.59 0.69 -12.70
N PRO A 41 19.65 1.41 -11.56
CA PRO A 41 20.73 1.24 -10.59
C PRO A 41 20.92 -0.21 -10.15
N GLU A 42 22.13 -0.56 -9.73
CA GLU A 42 22.48 -1.93 -9.29
C GLU A 42 21.58 -2.41 -8.12
N TRP A 43 21.23 -1.51 -7.19
CA TRP A 43 20.40 -1.82 -6.02
C TRP A 43 18.91 -2.08 -6.35
N LEU A 44 18.49 -1.90 -7.60
CA LEU A 44 17.14 -2.25 -8.08
C LEU A 44 17.10 -3.56 -8.86
N LYS A 45 18.21 -4.31 -8.86
CA LYS A 45 18.24 -5.64 -9.47
C LYS A 45 17.65 -6.67 -8.53
N VAL A 46 16.77 -7.50 -9.06
CA VAL A 46 16.15 -8.63 -8.35
C VAL A 46 16.42 -9.92 -9.10
N ARG A 47 16.38 -11.05 -8.38
CA ARG A 47 16.44 -12.37 -8.99
C ARG A 47 15.14 -12.65 -9.75
N SER A 48 15.27 -13.28 -10.92
CA SER A 48 14.06 -13.75 -11.63
C SER A 48 13.33 -14.81 -10.81
N PRO A 49 12.00 -14.74 -10.70
CA PRO A 49 11.21 -15.76 -10.03
C PRO A 49 11.30 -17.09 -10.77
N GLY A 50 11.40 -18.22 -10.07
CA GLY A 50 11.54 -19.53 -10.71
C GLY A 50 11.79 -20.71 -9.76
N GLY A 51 11.79 -20.49 -8.45
CA GLY A 51 11.94 -21.55 -7.45
C GLY A 51 10.73 -22.50 -7.40
N SER A 52 10.89 -23.64 -6.73
CA SER A 52 9.85 -24.66 -6.62
C SER A 52 8.62 -24.16 -5.89
N GLU A 53 8.80 -23.41 -4.81
CA GLU A 53 7.69 -22.82 -4.03
C GLU A 53 6.98 -21.73 -4.83
N TYR A 54 7.69 -20.89 -5.57
CA TYR A 54 7.07 -19.94 -6.49
C TYR A 54 6.14 -20.62 -7.49
N LEU A 55 6.59 -21.71 -8.12
CA LEU A 55 5.79 -22.46 -9.10
C LEU A 55 4.58 -23.14 -8.43
N ARG A 56 4.75 -23.71 -7.25
CA ARG A 56 3.68 -24.31 -6.46
C ARG A 56 2.60 -23.30 -6.11
N LEU A 57 3.00 -22.13 -5.57
CA LEU A 57 2.06 -21.08 -5.20
C LEU A 57 1.33 -20.50 -6.40
N LYS A 58 2.04 -20.30 -7.51
CA LYS A 58 1.43 -19.85 -8.76
C LYS A 58 0.38 -20.82 -9.28
N GLY A 59 0.65 -22.12 -9.20
CA GLY A 59 -0.31 -23.18 -9.53
C GLY A 59 -1.52 -23.17 -8.59
N LEU A 60 -1.30 -22.99 -7.30
CA LEU A 60 -2.35 -22.94 -6.28
C LEU A 60 -3.29 -21.74 -6.50
N MET A 61 -2.76 -20.53 -6.72
CA MET A 61 -3.56 -19.32 -6.97
C MET A 61 -4.45 -19.51 -8.21
N ARG A 62 -3.89 -20.01 -9.31
CA ARG A 62 -4.63 -20.26 -10.55
C ARG A 62 -5.71 -21.32 -10.41
N SER A 63 -5.41 -22.43 -9.72
CA SER A 63 -6.38 -23.52 -9.52
C SER A 63 -7.60 -23.11 -8.69
N ARG A 64 -7.46 -22.02 -7.92
CA ARG A 64 -8.51 -21.51 -7.04
C ARG A 64 -9.13 -20.18 -7.52
N ALA A 65 -8.79 -19.75 -8.74
CA ALA A 65 -9.22 -18.47 -9.31
C ALA A 65 -9.04 -17.30 -8.33
N LEU A 66 -7.83 -17.22 -7.74
CA LEU A 66 -7.45 -16.15 -6.80
C LEU A 66 -6.43 -15.21 -7.45
N HIS A 67 -6.54 -13.93 -7.11
CA HIS A 67 -5.64 -12.88 -7.53
C HIS A 67 -4.63 -12.54 -6.43
N THR A 68 -3.43 -12.12 -6.84
CA THR A 68 -2.43 -11.58 -5.92
C THR A 68 -1.93 -10.23 -6.42
N VAL A 69 -1.76 -9.28 -5.51
CA VAL A 69 -1.12 -8.01 -5.88
C VAL A 69 0.31 -8.20 -6.38
N CYS A 70 0.95 -9.31 -5.99
CA CYS A 70 2.28 -9.66 -6.43
C CYS A 70 2.36 -9.86 -7.96
N GLU A 71 1.34 -10.50 -8.56
CA GLU A 71 1.22 -10.68 -10.01
C GLU A 71 0.65 -9.43 -10.68
N GLU A 72 -0.50 -8.93 -10.22
CA GLU A 72 -1.23 -7.83 -10.87
C GLU A 72 -0.44 -6.50 -10.86
N ALA A 73 0.29 -6.21 -9.79
CA ALA A 73 1.14 -5.04 -9.71
C ALA A 73 2.58 -5.24 -10.24
N GLY A 74 2.92 -6.44 -10.71
CA GLY A 74 4.27 -6.75 -11.18
C GLY A 74 5.34 -6.53 -10.10
N CYS A 75 5.09 -7.03 -8.87
CA CYS A 75 5.93 -6.81 -7.72
C CYS A 75 7.34 -7.37 -7.94
N PRO A 76 8.42 -6.58 -7.72
CA PRO A 76 9.79 -7.07 -7.90
C PRO A 76 10.18 -8.17 -6.90
N ASN A 77 9.51 -8.24 -5.76
CA ASN A 77 9.82 -9.18 -4.68
C ASN A 77 9.07 -10.53 -4.81
N ILE A 78 8.28 -10.72 -5.87
CA ILE A 78 7.42 -11.92 -6.01
C ILE A 78 8.23 -13.22 -5.89
N GLY A 79 9.43 -13.26 -6.47
CA GLY A 79 10.30 -14.44 -6.41
C GLY A 79 10.74 -14.77 -4.99
N GLU A 80 11.18 -13.76 -4.24
CA GLU A 80 11.64 -13.89 -2.86
C GLU A 80 10.49 -14.24 -1.91
N CYS A 81 9.41 -13.44 -1.93
CA CYS A 81 8.26 -13.63 -1.05
C CYS A 81 7.60 -14.99 -1.26
N TRP A 82 7.42 -15.41 -2.50
CA TRP A 82 6.77 -16.68 -2.80
C TRP A 82 7.67 -17.88 -2.48
N GLU A 83 8.99 -17.76 -2.65
CA GLU A 83 9.91 -18.79 -2.20
C GLU A 83 9.95 -18.90 -0.66
N ALA A 84 9.72 -17.80 0.05
CA ALA A 84 9.53 -17.77 1.50
C ALA A 84 8.10 -18.18 1.94
N GLY A 85 7.23 -18.61 1.01
CA GLY A 85 5.87 -19.06 1.30
C GLY A 85 4.89 -17.93 1.64
N THR A 86 5.19 -16.67 1.30
CA THR A 86 4.32 -15.52 1.58
C THR A 86 3.71 -14.95 0.30
N ALA A 87 2.42 -14.65 0.33
CA ALA A 87 1.70 -13.98 -0.77
C ALA A 87 0.70 -12.96 -0.21
N THR A 88 0.47 -11.88 -0.96
CA THR A 88 -0.56 -10.89 -0.64
C THR A 88 -1.76 -11.16 -1.54
N PHE A 89 -2.86 -11.57 -0.93
CA PHE A 89 -4.11 -11.82 -1.66
C PHE A 89 -4.77 -10.51 -2.04
N MET A 90 -5.26 -10.44 -3.27
CA MET A 90 -6.06 -9.32 -3.77
C MET A 90 -7.48 -9.79 -4.00
N ILE A 91 -8.40 -9.31 -3.17
CA ILE A 91 -9.82 -9.65 -3.21
C ILE A 91 -10.64 -8.60 -3.97
N LEU A 92 -11.94 -8.87 -4.17
CA LEU A 92 -12.89 -8.02 -4.91
C LEU A 92 -12.63 -7.97 -6.41
N GLY A 93 -11.92 -8.99 -6.94
CA GLY A 93 -11.58 -9.11 -8.35
C GLY A 93 -10.28 -8.39 -8.73
N ASP A 94 -10.10 -8.14 -10.04
CA ASP A 94 -8.86 -7.63 -10.66
C ASP A 94 -9.04 -6.28 -11.37
N VAL A 95 -10.26 -5.71 -11.37
CA VAL A 95 -10.58 -4.42 -12.01
C VAL A 95 -10.89 -3.36 -10.94
N CYS A 96 -10.07 -2.31 -10.90
CA CYS A 96 -10.19 -1.20 -9.95
C CYS A 96 -11.02 -0.06 -10.52
N THR A 97 -11.92 0.53 -9.73
CA THR A 97 -12.70 1.71 -10.15
C THR A 97 -11.88 3.00 -10.19
N ARG A 98 -10.65 2.99 -9.65
CA ARG A 98 -9.75 4.15 -9.64
C ARG A 98 -8.55 3.94 -10.54
N ALA A 99 -8.12 5.02 -11.22
CA ALA A 99 -7.01 5.01 -12.19
C ALA A 99 -5.76 5.71 -11.63
N CYS A 100 -5.20 5.18 -10.55
CA CYS A 100 -3.96 5.71 -9.98
C CYS A 100 -2.79 5.61 -10.96
N LYS A 101 -2.07 6.73 -11.17
CA LYS A 101 -1.07 6.85 -12.24
C LYS A 101 0.23 6.08 -11.98
N TYR A 102 0.41 5.50 -10.81
CA TYR A 102 1.54 4.65 -10.45
C TYR A 102 1.21 3.15 -10.49
N CYS A 103 -0.07 2.78 -10.54
CA CYS A 103 -0.56 1.42 -10.33
C CYS A 103 -0.72 0.66 -11.64
N ALA A 104 -0.22 -0.57 -11.69
CA ALA A 104 -0.31 -1.47 -12.85
C ALA A 104 -1.65 -2.24 -12.94
N VAL A 105 -2.43 -2.26 -11.86
CA VAL A 105 -3.71 -2.98 -11.80
C VAL A 105 -4.69 -2.42 -12.85
N ALA A 106 -5.41 -3.30 -13.52
CA ALA A 106 -6.43 -2.94 -14.50
C ALA A 106 -7.51 -2.04 -13.87
N HIS A 107 -7.98 -1.03 -14.61
CA HIS A 107 -9.00 -0.11 -14.11
C HIS A 107 -10.18 0.02 -15.07
N GLY A 108 -11.34 0.19 -14.50
CA GLY A 108 -12.62 0.24 -15.22
C GLY A 108 -13.79 0.08 -14.27
N LEU A 109 -14.94 -0.31 -14.83
CA LEU A 109 -16.12 -0.67 -14.03
C LEU A 109 -16.18 -2.19 -13.91
N PRO A 110 -16.00 -2.77 -12.70
CA PRO A 110 -16.17 -4.19 -12.47
C PRO A 110 -17.61 -4.63 -12.76
N THR A 111 -17.79 -5.81 -13.34
CA THR A 111 -19.12 -6.34 -13.71
C THR A 111 -19.67 -7.37 -12.75
N GLU A 112 -18.80 -7.95 -11.91
CA GLU A 112 -19.14 -9.07 -11.04
C GLU A 112 -18.59 -8.86 -9.62
N LEU A 113 -19.26 -9.47 -8.66
CA LEU A 113 -18.80 -9.59 -7.27
C LEU A 113 -18.89 -11.07 -6.88
N ASP A 114 -17.75 -11.67 -6.60
CA ASP A 114 -17.65 -13.08 -6.25
C ASP A 114 -17.77 -13.26 -4.72
N LEU A 115 -18.94 -13.69 -4.28
CA LEU A 115 -19.24 -13.92 -2.86
C LEU A 115 -18.56 -15.17 -2.27
N GLU A 116 -18.05 -16.08 -3.13
CA GLU A 116 -17.32 -17.26 -2.70
C GLU A 116 -15.80 -17.04 -2.59
N GLU A 117 -15.31 -15.88 -3.05
CA GLU A 117 -13.88 -15.52 -2.96
C GLU A 117 -13.35 -15.59 -1.51
N PRO A 118 -14.04 -15.08 -0.46
CA PRO A 118 -13.58 -15.18 0.92
C PRO A 118 -13.35 -16.62 1.40
N ALA A 119 -14.19 -17.57 0.97
CA ALA A 119 -14.03 -18.98 1.31
C ALA A 119 -12.77 -19.57 0.67
N ARG A 120 -12.55 -19.29 -0.62
CA ARG A 120 -11.37 -19.77 -1.35
C ARG A 120 -10.08 -19.19 -0.81
N VAL A 121 -10.08 -17.90 -0.40
CA VAL A 121 -8.94 -17.27 0.27
C VAL A 121 -8.63 -17.99 1.59
N ALA A 122 -9.60 -18.18 2.47
CA ALA A 122 -9.39 -18.86 3.76
C ALA A 122 -8.88 -20.30 3.60
N ASP A 123 -9.43 -21.06 2.64
CA ASP A 123 -8.95 -22.41 2.32
C ASP A 123 -7.52 -22.40 1.78
N THR A 124 -7.13 -21.35 1.06
CA THR A 124 -5.77 -21.21 0.53
C THR A 124 -4.79 -20.87 1.66
N VAL A 125 -5.14 -19.92 2.53
CA VAL A 125 -4.36 -19.58 3.73
C VAL A 125 -4.11 -20.83 4.59
N ARG A 126 -5.14 -21.67 4.77
CA ARG A 126 -5.02 -22.95 5.50
C ARG A 126 -4.09 -23.93 4.76
N ALA A 127 -4.25 -24.09 3.45
CA ALA A 127 -3.43 -24.99 2.63
C ALA A 127 -1.94 -24.58 2.58
N MET A 128 -1.66 -23.29 2.76
CA MET A 128 -0.32 -22.74 2.86
C MET A 128 0.23 -22.75 4.29
N ALA A 129 -0.58 -23.09 5.30
CA ALA A 129 -0.23 -23.05 6.72
C ALA A 129 0.37 -21.71 7.16
N LEU A 130 -0.22 -20.58 6.71
CA LEU A 130 0.30 -19.26 7.00
C LEU A 130 0.07 -18.87 8.47
N GLU A 131 1.08 -18.31 9.11
CA GLU A 131 0.97 -17.69 10.44
C GLU A 131 0.58 -16.20 10.34
N HIS A 132 0.85 -15.58 9.20
CA HIS A 132 0.50 -14.20 8.90
C HIS A 132 0.09 -14.07 7.42
N VAL A 133 -0.97 -13.31 7.16
CA VAL A 133 -1.47 -13.09 5.79
C VAL A 133 -1.83 -11.64 5.58
N VAL A 134 -1.52 -11.11 4.40
CA VAL A 134 -1.94 -9.77 3.97
C VAL A 134 -3.05 -9.89 2.95
N ILE A 135 -4.17 -9.21 3.22
CA ILE A 135 -5.33 -9.11 2.34
C ILE A 135 -5.43 -7.68 1.84
N THR A 136 -5.42 -7.51 0.54
CA THR A 136 -5.69 -6.21 -0.11
C THR A 136 -6.79 -6.34 -1.14
N SER A 137 -7.19 -5.25 -1.77
CA SER A 137 -8.20 -5.28 -2.83
C SER A 137 -7.97 -4.21 -3.90
N VAL A 138 -8.72 -4.33 -4.98
CA VAL A 138 -9.06 -3.20 -5.86
C VAL A 138 -10.05 -2.25 -5.18
N ASN A 139 -10.14 -0.98 -5.62
CA ASN A 139 -11.24 -0.11 -5.20
C ASN A 139 -12.53 -0.52 -5.91
N ARG A 140 -13.61 -0.55 -5.15
CA ARG A 140 -14.98 -0.87 -5.60
C ARG A 140 -15.93 0.26 -5.20
N ASP A 141 -15.64 1.47 -5.74
CA ASP A 141 -16.41 2.68 -5.41
C ASP A 141 -17.89 2.61 -5.83
N GLU A 142 -18.26 1.64 -6.66
CA GLU A 142 -19.64 1.37 -7.06
C GLU A 142 -20.43 0.56 -6.01
N LEU A 143 -19.74 -0.14 -5.10
CA LEU A 143 -20.39 -0.82 -3.98
C LEU A 143 -20.73 0.20 -2.88
N ALA A 144 -21.87 0.00 -2.23
CA ALA A 144 -22.36 0.90 -1.20
C ALA A 144 -21.40 1.03 0.00
N ASP A 145 -20.78 -0.09 0.39
CA ASP A 145 -19.80 -0.20 1.48
C ASP A 145 -18.33 -0.20 1.00
N GLY A 146 -18.09 -0.01 -0.31
CA GLY A 146 -16.76 -0.08 -0.89
C GLY A 146 -16.08 -1.45 -0.78
N GLY A 147 -16.84 -2.50 -0.44
CA GLY A 147 -16.34 -3.88 -0.27
C GLY A 147 -15.99 -4.24 1.19
N ALA A 148 -16.34 -3.40 2.17
CA ALA A 148 -16.04 -3.64 3.58
C ALA A 148 -16.60 -4.97 4.10
N GLY A 149 -17.80 -5.37 3.67
CA GLY A 149 -18.40 -6.65 4.03
C GLY A 149 -17.61 -7.86 3.55
N ILE A 150 -17.02 -7.78 2.35
CA ILE A 150 -16.16 -8.86 1.81
C ILE A 150 -14.84 -8.96 2.60
N TYR A 151 -14.25 -7.82 3.00
CA TYR A 151 -13.10 -7.83 3.91
C TYR A 151 -13.43 -8.50 5.24
N ALA A 152 -14.54 -8.10 5.87
CA ALA A 152 -14.96 -8.66 7.16
C ALA A 152 -15.22 -10.16 7.08
N GLU A 153 -15.88 -10.63 6.02
CA GLU A 153 -16.12 -12.05 5.77
C GLU A 153 -14.81 -12.80 5.54
N THR A 154 -13.87 -12.23 4.76
CA THR A 154 -12.56 -12.84 4.51
C THR A 154 -11.77 -13.02 5.80
N ILE A 155 -11.68 -11.98 6.63
CA ILE A 155 -11.00 -12.02 7.93
C ILE A 155 -11.63 -13.09 8.83
N SER A 156 -12.96 -13.08 8.96
CA SER A 156 -13.71 -14.00 9.80
C SER A 156 -13.50 -15.46 9.38
N ARG A 157 -13.51 -15.73 8.07
CA ARG A 157 -13.26 -17.07 7.53
C ARG A 157 -11.82 -17.52 7.75
N ILE A 158 -10.84 -16.63 7.64
CA ILE A 158 -9.44 -16.96 7.92
C ILE A 158 -9.28 -17.32 9.39
N HIS A 159 -9.79 -16.50 10.32
CA HIS A 159 -9.72 -16.78 11.76
C HIS A 159 -10.36 -18.13 12.13
N LYS A 160 -11.49 -18.46 11.46
CA LYS A 160 -12.16 -19.76 11.65
C LYS A 160 -11.37 -20.94 11.08
N ALA A 161 -10.77 -20.77 9.90
CA ALA A 161 -10.07 -21.84 9.19
C ALA A 161 -8.66 -22.09 9.74
N VAL A 162 -7.99 -21.04 10.27
CA VAL A 162 -6.62 -21.07 10.79
C VAL A 162 -6.55 -20.23 12.08
N PRO A 163 -7.03 -20.78 13.21
CA PRO A 163 -6.94 -20.08 14.49
C PRO A 163 -5.49 -19.71 14.81
N GLY A 164 -5.25 -18.45 15.17
CA GLY A 164 -3.91 -17.92 15.43
C GLY A 164 -3.18 -17.33 14.23
N CYS A 165 -3.75 -17.42 13.01
CA CYS A 165 -3.21 -16.68 11.88
C CYS A 165 -3.46 -15.17 12.06
N SER A 166 -2.40 -14.38 12.04
CA SER A 166 -2.47 -12.91 12.06
C SER A 166 -2.92 -12.41 10.70
N VAL A 167 -3.96 -11.56 10.66
CA VAL A 167 -4.49 -10.99 9.41
C VAL A 167 -4.20 -9.51 9.35
N GLU A 168 -3.36 -9.10 8.42
CA GLU A 168 -3.18 -7.70 8.02
C GLU A 168 -4.11 -7.40 6.86
N VAL A 169 -4.77 -6.24 6.91
CA VAL A 169 -5.55 -5.75 5.77
C VAL A 169 -4.95 -4.46 5.22
N LEU A 170 -4.88 -4.33 3.90
CA LEU A 170 -4.55 -3.09 3.21
C LEU A 170 -5.79 -2.66 2.42
N ILE A 171 -6.56 -1.74 3.00
CA ILE A 171 -7.89 -1.36 2.50
C ILE A 171 -7.88 -0.02 1.76
N PRO A 172 -8.83 0.22 0.84
CA PRO A 172 -9.05 1.54 0.28
C PRO A 172 -9.57 2.52 1.34
N ASP A 173 -9.67 3.81 0.98
CA ASP A 173 -10.19 4.83 1.89
C ASP A 173 -11.72 4.77 2.11
N LEU A 174 -12.41 3.78 1.52
CA LEU A 174 -13.87 3.58 1.58
C LEU A 174 -14.66 4.89 1.42
N LYS A 175 -14.15 5.83 0.59
CA LYS A 175 -14.65 7.21 0.42
C LYS A 175 -14.75 8.03 1.73
N GLY A 176 -14.12 7.57 2.82
CA GLY A 176 -14.18 8.16 4.15
C GLY A 176 -15.37 7.70 4.98
N ASP A 177 -16.04 6.63 4.59
CA ASP A 177 -17.18 6.07 5.34
C ASP A 177 -16.68 5.34 6.59
N GLU A 178 -16.88 5.95 7.75
CA GLU A 178 -16.52 5.37 9.05
C GLU A 178 -17.42 4.17 9.42
N SER A 179 -18.63 4.04 8.88
CA SER A 179 -19.48 2.88 9.13
C SER A 179 -18.94 1.64 8.42
N ALA A 180 -18.50 1.79 7.17
CA ALA A 180 -17.80 0.74 6.43
C ALA A 180 -16.46 0.37 7.09
N LEU A 181 -15.70 1.35 7.60
CA LEU A 181 -14.49 1.09 8.37
C LEU A 181 -14.77 0.25 9.62
N ARG A 182 -15.82 0.55 10.38
CA ARG A 182 -16.22 -0.24 11.56
C ARG A 182 -16.50 -1.70 11.22
N VAL A 183 -17.17 -1.97 10.10
CA VAL A 183 -17.45 -3.34 9.64
C VAL A 183 -16.16 -4.14 9.48
N VAL A 184 -15.13 -3.54 8.88
CA VAL A 184 -13.81 -4.20 8.74
C VAL A 184 -13.14 -4.40 10.10
N MET A 185 -13.18 -3.39 10.98
CA MET A 185 -12.53 -3.45 12.29
C MET A 185 -13.18 -4.44 13.25
N GLU A 186 -14.51 -4.60 13.19
CA GLU A 186 -15.26 -5.59 13.97
C GLU A 186 -14.86 -7.03 13.65
N ALA A 187 -14.36 -7.29 12.44
CA ALA A 187 -13.77 -8.58 12.08
C ALA A 187 -12.38 -8.82 12.70
N ARG A 188 -11.80 -7.83 13.41
CA ARG A 188 -10.56 -7.88 14.18
C ARG A 188 -9.32 -8.24 13.35
N PRO A 189 -8.95 -7.44 12.34
CA PRO A 189 -7.63 -7.55 11.75
C PRO A 189 -6.56 -7.22 12.81
N ALA A 190 -5.39 -7.83 12.72
CA ALA A 190 -4.25 -7.52 13.59
C ALA A 190 -3.63 -6.17 13.22
N ILE A 191 -3.61 -5.83 11.92
CA ILE A 191 -3.10 -4.57 11.39
C ILE A 191 -4.08 -4.04 10.35
N LEU A 192 -4.40 -2.75 10.45
CA LEU A 192 -5.15 -2.02 9.44
C LEU A 192 -4.23 -1.08 8.66
N GLY A 193 -4.00 -1.41 7.40
CA GLY A 193 -3.23 -0.61 6.45
C GLY A 193 -4.12 0.21 5.52
N HIS A 194 -3.71 1.44 5.25
CA HIS A 194 -4.20 2.27 4.16
C HIS A 194 -3.07 3.15 3.65
N ASN A 195 -2.65 2.97 2.40
CA ASN A 195 -1.51 3.72 1.88
C ASN A 195 -1.88 5.17 1.55
N LEU A 196 -1.01 6.10 1.96
CA LEU A 196 -1.05 7.50 1.55
C LEU A 196 -0.55 7.67 0.11
N GLU A 197 0.44 6.86 -0.28
CA GLU A 197 1.10 6.74 -1.58
C GLU A 197 2.05 7.87 -1.93
N THR A 198 1.68 9.13 -1.70
CA THR A 198 2.51 10.29 -2.03
C THR A 198 2.16 11.50 -1.15
N VAL A 199 2.94 12.56 -1.28
CA VAL A 199 2.77 13.84 -0.57
C VAL A 199 1.57 14.65 -1.07
N GLU A 200 1.09 15.61 -0.29
CA GLU A 200 -0.14 16.36 -0.56
C GLU A 200 -0.15 17.01 -1.95
N ARG A 201 0.93 17.72 -2.32
CA ARG A 201 1.03 18.41 -3.62
C ARG A 201 0.87 17.48 -4.82
N LEU A 202 1.45 16.28 -4.74
CA LEU A 202 1.41 15.31 -5.84
C LEU A 202 0.13 14.48 -5.87
N HIS A 203 -0.61 14.44 -4.76
CA HIS A 203 -1.72 13.52 -4.59
C HIS A 203 -2.82 13.63 -5.66
N PRO A 204 -3.26 14.84 -6.10
CA PRO A 204 -4.29 14.96 -7.13
C PRO A 204 -3.89 14.34 -8.47
N ASP A 205 -2.63 14.46 -8.86
CA ASP A 205 -2.11 13.98 -10.12
C ASP A 205 -1.75 12.48 -10.08
N VAL A 206 -1.17 12.03 -8.97
CA VAL A 206 -0.66 10.66 -8.78
C VAL A 206 -1.79 9.68 -8.45
N ARG A 207 -2.73 10.10 -7.59
CA ARG A 207 -3.83 9.27 -7.09
C ARG A 207 -5.19 9.94 -7.35
N PRO A 208 -5.62 10.10 -8.61
CA PRO A 208 -6.92 10.66 -8.93
C PRO A 208 -8.03 9.80 -8.30
N GLY A 209 -9.02 10.46 -7.67
CA GLY A 209 -10.07 9.78 -6.88
C GLY A 209 -9.71 9.58 -5.40
N GLY A 210 -8.41 9.56 -5.03
CA GLY A 210 -7.93 9.68 -3.67
C GLY A 210 -7.99 11.13 -3.17
N ARG A 211 -7.77 11.33 -1.87
CA ARG A 211 -7.61 12.66 -1.24
C ARG A 211 -6.63 12.50 -0.08
N TYR A 212 -5.59 13.34 -0.05
CA TYR A 212 -4.54 13.29 0.97
C TYR A 212 -5.14 13.31 2.39
N TRP A 213 -5.89 14.36 2.72
CA TRP A 213 -6.49 14.53 4.05
C TRP A 213 -7.56 13.49 4.38
N ARG A 214 -8.24 12.93 3.37
CA ARG A 214 -9.16 11.80 3.59
C ARG A 214 -8.39 10.56 4.04
N SER A 215 -7.24 10.28 3.43
CA SER A 215 -6.39 9.16 3.83
C SER A 215 -5.85 9.31 5.25
N ILE A 216 -5.37 10.51 5.62
CA ILE A 216 -4.92 10.84 6.99
C ILE A 216 -6.08 10.69 7.98
N SER A 217 -7.24 11.31 7.69
CA SER A 217 -8.43 11.24 8.55
C SER A 217 -8.95 9.82 8.71
N PHE A 218 -8.87 9.01 7.67
CA PHE A 218 -9.31 7.62 7.68
C PHE A 218 -8.45 6.76 8.63
N LEU A 219 -7.13 6.90 8.57
CA LEU A 219 -6.22 6.23 9.52
C LEU A 219 -6.44 6.72 10.96
N GLY A 220 -6.63 8.02 11.16
CA GLY A 220 -6.98 8.58 12.47
C GLY A 220 -8.36 8.11 12.98
N ALA A 221 -9.33 7.86 12.08
CA ALA A 221 -10.62 7.27 12.46
C ALA A 221 -10.45 5.85 13.00
N ALA A 222 -9.60 5.02 12.40
CA ALA A 222 -9.30 3.69 12.90
C ALA A 222 -8.75 3.75 14.34
N LYS A 223 -7.82 4.66 14.62
CA LYS A 223 -7.27 4.85 15.98
C LYS A 223 -8.29 5.41 16.98
N ARG A 224 -9.26 6.21 16.54
CA ARG A 224 -10.37 6.67 17.41
C ARG A 224 -11.36 5.55 17.74
N ILE A 225 -11.57 4.61 16.80
CA ILE A 225 -12.44 3.45 17.01
C ILE A 225 -11.76 2.45 17.94
N ASP A 226 -10.49 2.15 17.71
CA ASP A 226 -9.69 1.25 18.54
C ASP A 226 -8.24 1.76 18.61
N ALA A 227 -7.87 2.33 19.75
CA ALA A 227 -6.52 2.88 19.96
C ALA A 227 -5.43 1.79 20.03
N SER A 228 -5.80 0.53 20.31
CA SER A 228 -4.86 -0.59 20.40
C SER A 228 -4.55 -1.23 19.05
N LEU A 229 -5.42 -1.04 18.03
CA LEU A 229 -5.20 -1.56 16.70
C LEU A 229 -3.95 -0.93 16.06
N LEU A 230 -3.05 -1.76 15.56
CA LEU A 230 -1.90 -1.27 14.78
C LEU A 230 -2.37 -0.72 13.43
N THR A 231 -1.94 0.50 13.13
CA THR A 231 -2.21 1.15 11.85
C THR A 231 -0.95 1.28 11.02
N LYS A 232 -1.09 1.09 9.72
CA LYS A 232 0.02 1.05 8.77
C LYS A 232 -0.27 1.88 7.52
N THR A 233 0.76 2.53 6.99
CA THR A 233 0.68 3.28 5.74
C THR A 233 1.93 3.12 4.91
N GLY A 234 1.85 3.48 3.62
CA GLY A 234 2.99 3.47 2.72
C GLY A 234 3.06 4.76 1.89
N ILE A 235 4.28 5.21 1.64
CA ILE A 235 4.60 6.28 0.69
C ILE A 235 5.60 5.74 -0.34
N ILE A 236 5.37 6.05 -1.60
CA ILE A 236 6.24 5.67 -2.71
C ILE A 236 7.09 6.89 -3.08
N LEU A 237 8.41 6.75 -3.04
CA LEU A 237 9.36 7.81 -3.32
C LEU A 237 9.90 7.75 -4.75
N GLY A 238 10.27 8.89 -5.31
CA GLY A 238 10.80 9.02 -6.67
C GLY A 238 9.77 9.47 -7.70
N MET A 239 8.63 10.02 -7.26
CA MET A 239 7.60 10.61 -8.10
C MET A 239 7.67 12.15 -8.18
N GLY A 240 8.68 12.79 -7.54
CA GLY A 240 8.89 14.24 -7.57
C GLY A 240 8.58 14.95 -6.25
N GLU A 241 8.45 14.19 -5.17
CA GLU A 241 8.34 14.71 -3.81
C GLU A 241 9.65 15.36 -3.35
N GLU A 242 9.53 16.40 -2.53
CA GLU A 242 10.63 17.09 -1.89
C GLU A 242 10.82 16.61 -0.44
N ALA A 243 12.03 16.73 0.10
CA ALA A 243 12.35 16.27 1.45
C ALA A 243 11.46 16.94 2.54
N GLY A 244 11.15 18.22 2.38
CA GLY A 244 10.23 18.94 3.28
C GLY A 244 8.81 18.37 3.26
N GLU A 245 8.33 17.95 2.08
CA GLU A 245 7.00 17.39 1.92
C GLU A 245 6.91 15.98 2.53
N ILE A 246 7.98 15.18 2.41
CA ILE A 246 8.06 13.85 3.05
C ILE A 246 8.01 14.01 4.58
N ARG A 247 8.75 14.98 5.14
CA ARG A 247 8.69 15.28 6.58
C ARG A 247 7.30 15.74 7.03
N GLN A 248 6.65 16.60 6.23
CA GLN A 248 5.29 17.04 6.53
C GLN A 248 4.32 15.85 6.52
N ALA A 249 4.42 14.95 5.53
CA ALA A 249 3.59 13.77 5.48
C ALA A 249 3.83 12.84 6.69
N MET A 250 5.08 12.68 7.14
CA MET A 250 5.39 11.94 8.37
C MET A 250 4.76 12.59 9.61
N SER A 251 4.81 13.95 9.72
CA SER A 251 4.15 14.68 10.80
C SER A 251 2.64 14.47 10.82
N ASP A 252 1.98 14.64 9.66
CA ASP A 252 0.53 14.47 9.53
C ASP A 252 0.08 13.05 9.88
N LEU A 253 0.87 12.05 9.48
CA LEU A 253 0.62 10.65 9.82
C LEU A 253 0.79 10.37 11.31
N ARG A 254 1.78 10.99 11.97
CA ARG A 254 1.96 10.85 13.42
C ARG A 254 0.88 11.61 14.21
N GLU A 255 0.39 12.74 13.73
CA GLU A 255 -0.79 13.39 14.30
C GLU A 255 -2.04 12.50 14.23
N ALA A 256 -2.15 11.66 13.19
CA ALA A 256 -3.18 10.63 13.06
C ALA A 256 -2.86 9.34 13.85
N ALA A 257 -1.76 9.32 14.65
CA ALA A 257 -1.29 8.21 15.46
C ALA A 257 -0.99 6.92 14.67
N VAL A 258 -0.51 7.04 13.43
CA VAL A 258 -0.10 5.88 12.61
C VAL A 258 1.15 5.23 13.21
N ASP A 259 1.16 3.90 13.35
CA ASP A 259 2.21 3.16 14.03
C ASP A 259 3.35 2.74 13.09
N ILE A 260 3.02 2.27 11.87
CA ILE A 260 3.96 1.69 10.92
C ILE A 260 3.97 2.48 9.62
N LEU A 261 5.17 2.85 9.16
CA LEU A 261 5.37 3.50 7.87
C LEU A 261 6.24 2.64 6.94
N THR A 262 5.84 2.50 5.68
CA THR A 262 6.68 1.89 4.64
C THR A 262 7.08 2.93 3.60
N LEU A 263 8.36 2.92 3.20
CA LEU A 263 8.91 3.80 2.15
C LEU A 263 9.58 2.96 1.08
N GLY A 264 9.07 3.02 -0.16
CA GLY A 264 9.57 2.23 -1.28
C GLY A 264 9.85 3.08 -2.53
N GLN A 265 10.73 2.61 -3.42
CA GLN A 265 11.00 3.29 -4.70
C GLN A 265 9.83 3.09 -5.67
N TYR A 266 9.42 4.16 -6.32
CA TYR A 266 8.54 4.09 -7.48
C TYR A 266 9.23 3.38 -8.65
N LEU A 267 8.59 2.33 -9.15
CA LEU A 267 9.01 1.62 -10.35
C LEU A 267 7.92 1.76 -11.40
N ARG A 268 8.20 2.52 -12.45
CA ARG A 268 7.25 2.82 -13.51
C ARG A 268 6.80 1.56 -14.24
N PRO A 269 5.49 1.19 -14.20
CA PRO A 269 5.03 -0.04 -14.84
C PRO A 269 5.08 0.00 -16.36
N SER A 270 4.69 1.12 -16.99
CA SER A 270 4.70 1.30 -18.45
C SER A 270 4.83 2.77 -18.83
N MET A 271 4.98 3.06 -20.11
CA MET A 271 5.06 4.44 -20.64
C MET A 271 3.78 5.26 -20.40
N GLN A 272 2.68 4.61 -20.08
CA GLN A 272 1.39 5.26 -19.79
C GLN A 272 1.28 5.77 -18.35
N HIS A 273 2.19 5.34 -17.47
CA HIS A 273 2.27 5.76 -16.08
C HIS A 273 3.19 6.98 -15.92
N ILE A 274 3.11 7.64 -14.77
CA ILE A 274 3.97 8.80 -14.48
C ILE A 274 5.45 8.43 -14.63
N PRO A 275 6.29 9.36 -15.09
CA PRO A 275 7.72 9.13 -15.17
C PRO A 275 8.34 8.98 -13.77
N VAL A 276 9.47 8.26 -13.68
CA VAL A 276 10.32 8.30 -12.48
C VAL A 276 11.05 9.63 -12.47
N ALA A 277 10.87 10.42 -11.42
CA ALA A 277 11.56 11.69 -11.26
C ALA A 277 13.03 11.47 -10.85
N ARG A 278 13.26 10.54 -9.92
CA ARG A 278 14.62 10.18 -9.45
C ARG A 278 14.70 8.77 -8.89
N TRP A 279 15.90 8.24 -8.84
CA TRP A 279 16.24 7.05 -8.09
C TRP A 279 16.71 7.45 -6.69
N VAL A 280 15.98 7.02 -5.67
CA VAL A 280 16.34 7.22 -4.27
C VAL A 280 17.40 6.19 -3.89
N THR A 281 18.47 6.61 -3.24
CA THR A 281 19.57 5.71 -2.87
C THR A 281 19.23 4.87 -1.62
N PRO A 282 19.86 3.70 -1.44
CA PRO A 282 19.72 2.93 -0.20
C PRO A 282 20.10 3.74 1.05
N ALA A 283 21.12 4.59 0.97
CA ALA A 283 21.52 5.46 2.07
C ALA A 283 20.44 6.49 2.45
N GLU A 284 19.76 7.06 1.44
CA GLU A 284 18.64 7.98 1.68
C GLU A 284 17.44 7.24 2.31
N PHE A 285 17.13 6.02 1.90
CA PHE A 285 16.11 5.22 2.55
C PHE A 285 16.45 4.92 4.02
N ALA A 286 17.71 4.58 4.30
CA ALA A 286 18.19 4.36 5.67
C ALA A 286 18.04 5.62 6.54
N GLU A 287 18.32 6.79 5.97
CA GLU A 287 18.13 8.06 6.67
C GLU A 287 16.64 8.35 6.92
N TRP A 288 15.75 8.11 5.95
CA TRP A 288 14.31 8.25 6.16
C TRP A 288 13.76 7.30 7.24
N LYS A 289 14.29 6.06 7.31
CA LYS A 289 13.98 5.13 8.39
C LYS A 289 14.36 5.74 9.75
N ARG A 290 15.61 6.17 9.88
CA ARG A 290 16.12 6.78 11.11
C ARG A 290 15.29 8.01 11.52
N VAL A 291 15.02 8.93 10.60
CA VAL A 291 14.20 10.13 10.84
C VAL A 291 12.79 9.75 11.27
N GLY A 292 12.17 8.77 10.63
CA GLY A 292 10.83 8.32 10.99
C GLY A 292 10.76 7.73 12.40
N GLU A 293 11.70 6.87 12.75
CA GLU A 293 11.73 6.20 14.06
C GLU A 293 12.20 7.15 15.18
N GLU A 294 13.34 7.81 15.02
CA GLU A 294 13.96 8.60 16.09
C GLU A 294 13.35 10.02 16.23
N HIS A 295 12.97 10.66 15.12
CA HIS A 295 12.49 12.05 15.17
C HIS A 295 10.96 12.12 15.22
N PHE A 296 10.26 11.37 14.37
CA PHE A 296 8.79 11.36 14.33
C PHE A 296 8.16 10.35 15.29
N GLY A 297 8.90 9.34 15.77
CA GLY A 297 8.44 8.36 16.75
C GLY A 297 7.43 7.35 16.14
N PHE A 298 7.60 6.94 14.89
CA PHE A 298 6.93 5.73 14.40
C PHE A 298 7.40 4.51 15.18
N GLY A 299 6.50 3.58 15.48
CA GLY A 299 6.86 2.32 16.13
C GLY A 299 7.78 1.47 15.24
N HIS A 300 7.59 1.55 13.91
CA HIS A 300 8.46 0.93 12.93
C HIS A 300 8.42 1.68 11.60
N VAL A 301 9.58 1.82 10.95
CA VAL A 301 9.70 2.31 9.57
C VAL A 301 10.44 1.28 8.73
N GLU A 302 9.77 0.70 7.75
CA GLU A 302 10.42 -0.14 6.74
C GLU A 302 10.74 0.69 5.52
N ALA A 303 12.02 0.90 5.21
CA ALA A 303 12.43 1.77 4.13
C ALA A 303 13.52 1.14 3.27
N GLY A 304 13.29 1.13 1.95
CA GLY A 304 14.28 0.58 1.01
C GLY A 304 13.78 0.59 -0.44
N PRO A 305 14.71 0.46 -1.39
CA PRO A 305 14.39 0.53 -2.82
C PRO A 305 13.35 -0.48 -3.29
N LEU A 306 13.31 -1.65 -2.68
CA LEU A 306 12.39 -2.73 -3.03
C LEU A 306 11.22 -2.90 -2.06
N VAL A 307 11.16 -2.08 -1.00
CA VAL A 307 10.08 -2.13 0.00
C VAL A 307 8.73 -1.90 -0.67
N ARG A 308 7.74 -2.67 -0.24
CA ARG A 308 6.32 -2.58 -0.57
C ARG A 308 5.52 -2.71 0.72
N SER A 309 4.25 -2.30 0.71
CA SER A 309 3.41 -2.28 1.92
C SER A 309 3.34 -3.64 2.65
N SER A 310 3.40 -4.75 1.92
CA SER A 310 3.36 -6.10 2.48
C SER A 310 4.72 -6.79 2.56
N TYR A 311 5.82 -6.09 2.23
CA TYR A 311 7.17 -6.65 2.30
C TYR A 311 7.58 -6.83 3.77
N HIS A 312 7.94 -8.05 4.18
CA HIS A 312 8.26 -8.40 5.58
C HIS A 312 7.17 -8.02 6.60
N ALA A 313 5.88 -8.12 6.21
CA ALA A 313 4.76 -7.65 7.03
C ALA A 313 4.70 -8.32 8.41
N LYS A 314 5.01 -9.61 8.50
CA LYS A 314 5.06 -10.37 9.77
C LYS A 314 6.12 -9.82 10.71
N GLU A 315 7.30 -9.50 10.20
CA GLU A 315 8.42 -8.97 10.96
C GLU A 315 8.13 -7.55 11.45
N GLN A 316 7.49 -6.73 10.62
CA GLN A 316 7.08 -5.37 10.98
C GLN A 316 6.09 -5.38 12.15
N ALA A 317 5.09 -6.27 12.13
CA ALA A 317 4.13 -6.44 13.23
C ALA A 317 4.84 -6.79 14.55
N ARG A 318 5.72 -7.79 14.50
CA ARG A 318 6.49 -8.25 15.67
C ARG A 318 7.41 -7.17 16.24
N ALA A 319 8.02 -6.34 15.38
CA ALA A 319 8.90 -5.26 15.83
C ALA A 319 8.15 -4.22 16.68
N VAL A 320 6.92 -3.85 16.27
CA VAL A 320 6.10 -2.92 17.05
C VAL A 320 5.62 -3.53 18.36
N GLU A 321 5.16 -4.79 18.35
CA GLU A 321 4.71 -5.51 19.56
C GLU A 321 5.82 -5.69 20.58
N ALA A 322 7.06 -5.93 20.13
CA ALA A 322 8.23 -6.07 21.00
C ALA A 322 8.72 -4.73 21.58
N GLY A 323 8.23 -3.58 21.09
CA GLY A 323 8.69 -2.27 21.53
C GLY A 323 10.15 -1.97 21.17
N GLU A 324 10.72 -2.67 20.20
CA GLU A 324 12.11 -2.52 19.76
C GLU A 324 12.18 -1.70 18.46
N PRO A 325 12.51 -0.40 18.50
CA PRO A 325 12.81 0.37 17.29
C PRO A 325 14.01 -0.28 16.56
N GLY A 326 13.83 -0.66 15.29
CA GLY A 326 14.95 -1.09 14.45
C GLY A 326 15.40 -2.55 14.56
N SER A 327 14.65 -3.45 15.21
CA SER A 327 15.03 -4.85 15.43
C SER A 327 15.18 -5.74 14.18
N ILE A 328 14.59 -5.33 13.04
CA ILE A 328 14.66 -6.10 11.77
C ILE A 328 15.99 -5.94 11.05
N GLN A 329 16.71 -4.86 11.28
CA GLN A 329 17.96 -4.54 10.57
C GLN A 329 19.07 -5.58 10.80
N ARG A 330 19.08 -6.30 11.92
CA ARG A 330 20.10 -7.31 12.22
C ARG A 330 20.06 -8.56 11.34
N VAL A 331 18.95 -8.82 10.67
CA VAL A 331 18.79 -10.00 9.80
C VAL A 331 19.27 -9.72 8.37
N LEU A 332 19.33 -8.47 7.94
CA LEU A 332 19.65 -8.05 6.58
C LEU A 332 21.04 -7.42 6.43
N GLU A 333 21.78 -7.20 7.50
CA GLU A 333 23.11 -6.54 7.50
C GLU A 333 24.27 -7.38 6.93
N GLY A 334 23.97 -8.49 6.26
CA GLY A 334 25.02 -9.30 5.65
C GLY A 334 25.86 -8.60 4.57
N ASP A 335 25.33 -7.58 3.85
CA ASP A 335 26.00 -7.04 2.66
C ASP A 335 25.63 -5.59 2.29
N ILE A 336 25.55 -4.64 3.23
CA ILE A 336 25.42 -3.22 2.86
C ILE A 336 26.71 -2.48 3.27
N PRO A 337 27.47 -1.87 2.33
CA PRO A 337 28.65 -1.08 2.67
C PRO A 337 28.26 0.14 3.52
N ALA A 338 29.13 0.48 4.48
CA ALA A 338 28.98 1.61 5.39
C ALA A 338 28.68 2.93 4.65
N PRO A 339 27.88 3.84 5.22
CA PRO A 339 27.52 5.10 4.58
C PRO A 339 28.77 5.98 4.40
N ALA A 340 29.08 6.26 3.14
CA ALA A 340 30.05 7.29 2.79
C ALA A 340 29.29 8.62 2.71
N GLU A 341 29.74 9.57 3.53
CA GLU A 341 29.52 11.01 3.48
C GLU A 341 28.06 11.54 3.33
N VAL A 342 27.72 12.45 4.24
CA VAL A 342 26.49 13.26 4.27
C VAL A 342 26.22 13.86 2.88
N LEU A 343 25.11 13.54 2.28
CA LEU A 343 24.71 14.04 0.96
C LEU A 343 24.56 15.57 0.99
N PRO A 344 25.10 16.31 0.02
CA PRO A 344 24.91 17.76 -0.07
C PRO A 344 23.43 18.05 -0.33
N GLY A 345 22.81 18.83 0.59
CA GLY A 345 21.39 19.18 0.59
C GLY A 345 20.58 18.68 1.80
N PHE A 346 21.17 17.81 2.62
CA PHE A 346 20.58 17.40 3.92
C PHE A 346 21.09 18.28 5.06
N ASP A 347 20.75 19.57 5.03
CA ASP A 347 21.12 20.48 6.11
C ASP A 347 20.10 20.39 7.24
N LEU A 348 20.42 19.59 8.26
CA LEU A 348 19.64 19.39 9.48
C LEU A 348 19.66 20.60 10.44
N VAL A 349 20.40 21.68 10.12
CA VAL A 349 20.81 22.68 11.11
C VAL A 349 19.86 23.87 11.24
N GLN A 350 18.82 24.03 10.44
CA GLN A 350 17.92 25.21 10.57
C GLN A 350 16.44 24.88 10.71
N LEU A 351 16.09 24.10 11.70
CA LEU A 351 14.73 24.14 12.25
C LEU A 351 14.84 24.01 13.77
N GLU A 352 14.82 25.13 14.46
CA GLU A 352 14.42 25.19 15.87
C GLU A 352 12.96 24.73 15.96
N ILE A 353 12.74 23.42 15.99
CA ILE A 353 11.47 22.85 16.36
C ILE A 353 11.50 22.71 17.87
N GLY A 354 10.67 23.52 18.54
CA GLY A 354 10.45 23.42 19.97
C GLY A 354 10.21 21.97 20.38
N ARG A 355 10.79 21.57 21.52
CA ARG A 355 10.61 20.23 22.10
C ARG A 355 9.12 19.87 22.11
N PRO A 356 8.72 18.64 21.74
CA PRO A 356 7.32 18.23 21.80
C PRO A 356 6.82 18.36 23.22
N GLY A 357 5.98 19.39 23.45
CA GLY A 357 5.18 19.49 24.66
C GLY A 357 4.21 18.32 24.69
N ARG A 358 3.96 17.76 25.86
CA ARG A 358 2.97 16.69 26.09
C ARG A 358 1.70 17.01 25.32
N LEU A 359 1.30 16.08 24.46
CA LEU A 359 0.10 16.15 23.66
C LEU A 359 -1.11 16.40 24.55
N ASN A 360 -1.80 17.50 24.32
CA ASN A 360 -3.08 17.79 24.94
C ASN A 360 -4.17 17.17 24.06
N PRO A 361 -4.96 16.17 24.51
CA PRO A 361 -5.93 15.44 23.69
C PRO A 361 -7.07 16.27 23.12
N GLY A 362 -7.10 17.59 23.36
CA GLY A 362 -8.20 18.46 22.98
C GLY A 362 -7.93 19.43 21.81
N ALA A 363 -6.73 19.45 21.22
CA ALA A 363 -6.41 20.42 20.17
C ALA A 363 -6.51 19.81 18.76
N VAL A 364 -7.71 19.41 18.36
CA VAL A 364 -8.03 19.19 16.95
C VAL A 364 -8.09 20.57 16.29
N ARG A 365 -7.10 20.93 15.48
CA ARG A 365 -7.20 22.09 14.58
C ARG A 365 -8.37 21.84 13.63
N ARG A 366 -9.41 22.66 13.76
CA ARG A 366 -10.57 22.63 12.84
C ARG A 366 -10.05 22.97 11.44
N ALA A 367 -10.36 22.10 10.48
CA ALA A 367 -10.24 22.41 9.06
C ALA A 367 -10.99 23.73 8.75
N PRO A 368 -10.52 24.55 7.81
CA PRO A 368 -11.23 25.78 7.47
C PRO A 368 -12.64 25.45 7.00
N HIS A 369 -13.63 25.91 7.76
CA HIS A 369 -15.04 25.83 7.46
C HIS A 369 -15.35 26.69 6.21
N ASN A 370 -15.41 26.05 5.02
CA ASN A 370 -16.16 26.60 3.89
C ASN A 370 -16.58 25.47 2.92
N LEU A 371 -17.37 24.53 3.41
CA LEU A 371 -18.22 23.68 2.58
C LEU A 371 -19.63 23.75 3.17
N ARG A 372 -20.44 24.71 2.66
CA ARG A 372 -21.89 24.68 2.84
C ARG A 372 -22.41 23.49 2.05
N LEU A 373 -22.90 22.48 2.74
CA LEU A 373 -23.78 21.47 2.16
C LEU A 373 -25.13 22.15 1.84
N PRO A 374 -25.76 21.90 0.67
CA PRO A 374 -27.14 22.33 0.42
C PRO A 374 -28.07 21.60 1.38
N ARG A 375 -28.99 22.36 1.98
CA ARG A 375 -30.09 21.79 2.77
C ARG A 375 -31.09 21.13 1.82
N PRO A 376 -31.68 19.97 2.18
CA PRO A 376 -32.87 19.50 1.52
C PRO A 376 -34.05 20.41 1.95
N ASP A 377 -34.95 20.68 1.02
CA ASP A 377 -36.21 21.44 1.15
C ASP A 377 -36.13 22.98 1.00
N GLU A 378 -36.14 23.38 -0.31
CA GLU A 378 -36.92 24.57 -0.72
C GLU A 378 -37.41 24.35 -2.18
N PRO A 379 -38.76 24.47 -2.45
CA PRO A 379 -39.31 24.40 -3.80
C PRO A 379 -39.24 25.77 -4.47
N GLY A 380 -38.82 25.78 -5.75
CA GLY A 380 -38.81 26.95 -6.60
C GLY A 380 -38.36 26.57 -8.00
#